data_3a54c7275252208dc62e19c374a8958a
#
_entry.id   3a54c7275252208dc62e19c374a8958a
#
_cell.length_a   1.000
_cell.length_b   1.000
_cell.length_c   1.000
_cell.angle_alpha   90.00
_cell.angle_beta   90.00
_cell.angle_gamma   90.00
#
_symmetry.space_group_name_H-M   'P 1'
#
loop_
_entity.id
_entity.type
_entity.pdbx_description
1 polymer ?
#
loop_
_entity_poly.entity_id
_entity_poly.type
_entity_poly.pdbx_seq_one_letter_code
_entity_poly.pdbx_strand_id
1 'polypeptide(L)'
;MSNQPVYSMRTPISSLLPKIVVIGLGGGGCNAINRMIENGMQGVTFVACNTDAQALAHNLSPNKIQLGPKSTRGLGAGGLPAVGEAAAEESYRELASIMEGAEMVFLTAGMGG
;
A
#
# COMPACT_ATOMS: atom_id res chain seq x y z
N MET A 1 -25.10 -20.61 29.40
CA MET A 1 -24.88 -20.01 29.09
C MET A 1 -24.65 -19.26 28.79
N SER A 2 -24.54 -19.44 28.53
CA SER A 2 -24.08 -18.81 28.20
C SER A 2 -24.21 -17.76 27.97
N ASN A 3 -24.27 -17.54 28.27
CA ASN A 3 -24.18 -16.45 28.15
C ASN A 3 -23.09 -15.96 27.63
N GLN A 4 -22.51 -16.61 26.86
CA GLN A 4 -21.41 -16.22 26.08
C GLN A 4 -21.75 -14.98 25.34
N PRO A 5 -20.97 -13.98 25.45
CA PRO A 5 -21.30 -12.72 24.80
C PRO A 5 -21.30 -12.91 23.31
N VAL A 6 -22.47 -12.86 22.78
CA VAL A 6 -22.64 -13.00 21.36
C VAL A 6 -21.98 -11.85 20.61
N TYR A 7 -21.96 -10.67 21.23
CA TYR A 7 -21.35 -9.53 20.58
C TYR A 7 -19.87 -9.72 20.33
N SER A 8 -19.18 -10.48 21.16
CA SER A 8 -17.77 -10.70 20.92
C SER A 8 -17.53 -11.52 19.66
N MET A 9 -18.54 -12.25 19.22
CA MET A 9 -18.44 -13.00 17.98
C MET A 9 -18.81 -12.16 16.78
N ARG A 10 -19.61 -11.11 16.97
CA ARG A 10 -19.98 -10.22 15.89
C ARG A 10 -18.95 -9.14 15.64
N THR A 11 -18.09 -8.88 16.61
CA THR A 11 -17.08 -7.86 16.50
C THR A 11 -15.72 -8.48 16.70
N PRO A 12 -15.09 -8.94 15.62
CA PRO A 12 -13.77 -9.53 15.73
C PRO A 12 -12.80 -8.55 16.36
N ILE A 13 -11.87 -9.07 17.12
CA ILE A 13 -10.85 -8.23 17.75
C ILE A 13 -10.12 -7.38 16.73
N SER A 14 -9.87 -7.93 15.55
CA SER A 14 -9.15 -7.20 14.51
C SER A 14 -9.85 -5.91 14.10
N SER A 15 -11.19 -5.83 14.22
CA SER A 15 -11.90 -4.62 13.88
C SER A 15 -11.88 -3.59 15.00
N LEU A 16 -11.37 -3.97 16.17
CA LEU A 16 -11.22 -3.06 17.29
C LEU A 16 -9.83 -2.44 17.35
N LEU A 17 -8.91 -2.96 16.54
CA LEU A 17 -7.56 -2.45 16.51
C LEU A 17 -7.44 -1.34 15.48
N PRO A 18 -6.55 -0.37 15.71
CA PRO A 18 -6.37 0.70 14.73
C PRO A 18 -5.84 0.12 13.42
N LYS A 19 -6.33 0.67 12.33
CA LYS A 19 -5.83 0.31 11.02
C LYS A 19 -4.60 1.16 10.75
N ILE A 20 -3.48 0.50 10.54
CA ILE A 20 -2.22 1.16 10.24
C ILE A 20 -1.79 0.75 8.84
N VAL A 21 -1.48 1.73 8.01
CA VAL A 21 -1.06 1.48 6.64
C VAL A 21 0.37 1.96 6.47
N VAL A 22 1.20 1.12 5.85
CA VAL A 22 2.58 1.47 5.53
C VAL A 22 2.72 1.43 4.01
N ILE A 23 3.07 2.55 3.44
CA ILE A 23 3.19 2.70 1.99
C ILE A 23 4.65 2.84 1.62
N GLY A 24 5.12 1.96 0.74
CA GLY A 24 6.47 2.04 0.22
C GLY A 24 6.44 2.57 -1.20
N LEU A 25 7.21 3.63 -1.44
CA LEU A 25 7.27 4.28 -2.75
C LEU A 25 8.61 4.01 -3.42
N GLY A 26 8.56 3.59 -4.66
CA GLY A 26 9.74 3.34 -5.46
C GLY A 26 10.53 2.14 -4.99
N GLY A 27 11.72 1.95 -5.57
CA GLY A 27 12.55 0.79 -5.27
C GLY A 27 12.96 0.72 -3.81
N GLY A 28 13.43 1.83 -3.25
CA GLY A 28 13.88 1.86 -1.87
C GLY A 28 12.76 1.64 -0.88
N GLY A 29 11.60 2.29 -1.13
CA GLY A 29 10.46 2.13 -0.25
C GLY A 29 9.90 0.73 -0.31
N CYS A 30 9.81 0.15 -1.50
CA CYS A 30 9.31 -1.22 -1.66
C CYS A 30 10.25 -2.23 -1.01
N ASN A 31 11.56 -1.96 -1.07
CA ASN A 31 12.54 -2.80 -0.42
C ASN A 31 12.39 -2.77 1.09
N ALA A 32 12.09 -1.59 1.63
CA ALA A 32 11.85 -1.46 3.06
C ALA A 32 10.61 -2.27 3.47
N ILE A 33 9.58 -2.27 2.65
CA ILE A 33 8.38 -3.07 2.90
C ILE A 33 8.76 -4.55 2.99
N ASN A 34 9.56 -5.03 2.03
CA ASN A 34 9.98 -6.43 2.05
C ASN A 34 10.69 -6.78 3.35
N ARG A 35 11.56 -5.89 3.81
CA ARG A 35 12.29 -6.13 5.07
C ARG A 35 11.36 -6.20 6.26
N MET A 36 10.38 -5.32 6.30
CA MET A 36 9.40 -5.33 7.40
C MET A 36 8.64 -6.63 7.43
N ILE A 37 8.22 -7.10 6.26
CA ILE A 37 7.47 -8.35 6.16
C ILE A 37 8.36 -9.53 6.54
N GLU A 38 9.59 -9.55 6.06
CA GLU A 38 10.54 -10.61 6.38
C GLU A 38 10.85 -10.68 7.86
N ASN A 39 10.81 -9.53 8.53
CA ASN A 39 11.04 -9.48 9.97
C ASN A 39 9.80 -9.83 10.79
N GLY A 40 8.72 -10.21 10.12
CA GLY A 40 7.54 -10.68 10.81
C GLY A 40 6.62 -9.61 11.36
N MET A 41 6.73 -8.38 10.86
CA MET A 41 5.84 -7.32 11.31
C MET A 41 4.41 -7.63 10.93
N GLN A 42 3.50 -7.57 11.90
CA GLN A 42 2.10 -7.90 11.72
C GLN A 42 1.22 -6.76 12.20
N GLY A 43 -0.08 -6.86 11.87
CA GLY A 43 -1.04 -5.86 12.31
C GLY A 43 -1.00 -4.59 11.48
N VAL A 44 -0.36 -4.64 10.32
CA VAL A 44 -0.17 -3.48 9.45
C VAL A 44 -0.58 -3.87 8.04
N THR A 45 -1.19 -2.92 7.34
CA THR A 45 -1.52 -3.10 5.93
C THR A 45 -0.37 -2.53 5.11
N PHE A 46 0.30 -3.38 4.36
CA PHE A 46 1.42 -2.95 3.53
C PHE A 46 0.97 -2.67 2.11
N VAL A 47 1.49 -1.59 1.55
CA VAL A 47 1.21 -1.21 0.17
C VAL A 47 2.52 -0.86 -0.52
N ALA A 48 2.83 -1.55 -1.60
CA ALA A 48 4.02 -1.25 -2.40
C ALA A 48 3.59 -0.49 -3.65
N CYS A 49 4.19 0.65 -3.89
CA CYS A 49 3.90 1.50 -5.04
C CYS A 49 5.16 1.69 -5.86
N ASN A 50 5.08 1.44 -7.15
CA ASN A 50 6.22 1.58 -8.04
C ASN A 50 5.72 1.74 -9.47
N THR A 51 6.50 2.40 -10.32
CA THR A 51 6.21 2.43 -11.74
C THR A 51 6.65 1.14 -12.42
N ASP A 52 7.59 0.44 -11.81
CA ASP A 52 8.15 -0.80 -12.36
C ASP A 52 7.31 -2.01 -11.97
N ALA A 53 6.60 -2.56 -12.95
CA ALA A 53 5.73 -3.70 -12.72
C ALA A 53 6.49 -4.95 -12.30
N GLN A 54 7.71 -5.14 -12.81
CA GLN A 54 8.50 -6.31 -12.45
C GLN A 54 8.94 -6.25 -11.00
N ALA A 55 9.34 -5.07 -10.55
CA ALA A 55 9.72 -4.90 -9.15
C ALA A 55 8.54 -5.20 -8.23
N LEU A 56 7.36 -4.77 -8.62
CA LEU A 56 6.15 -5.06 -7.84
C LEU A 56 5.84 -6.55 -7.82
N ALA A 57 6.05 -7.23 -8.93
CA ALA A 57 5.76 -8.66 -9.01
C ALA A 57 6.58 -9.46 -8.01
N HIS A 58 7.76 -8.97 -7.68
CA HIS A 58 8.65 -9.65 -6.73
C HIS A 58 8.52 -9.12 -5.31
N ASN A 59 7.66 -8.12 -5.09
CA ASN A 59 7.48 -7.56 -3.78
C ASN A 59 6.59 -8.45 -2.92
N LEU A 60 6.86 -8.50 -1.63
CA LEU A 60 6.14 -9.35 -0.70
C LEU A 60 4.83 -8.75 -0.22
N SER A 61 4.59 -7.48 -0.49
CA SER A 61 3.38 -6.81 -0.05
C SER A 61 2.13 -7.44 -0.67
N PRO A 62 1.07 -7.61 0.11
CA PRO A 62 -0.20 -8.12 -0.43
C PRO A 62 -0.92 -7.07 -1.27
N ASN A 63 -0.61 -5.79 -1.08
CA ASN A 63 -1.20 -4.72 -1.86
C ASN A 63 -0.13 -4.06 -2.71
N LYS A 64 -0.37 -3.99 -4.01
CA LYS A 64 0.60 -3.44 -4.94
C LYS A 64 -0.11 -2.47 -5.86
N ILE A 65 0.47 -1.30 -6.02
CA ILE A 65 -0.07 -0.28 -6.92
C ILE A 65 1.00 0.12 -7.91
N GLN A 66 0.75 -0.14 -9.17
CA GLN A 66 1.65 0.33 -10.21
C GLN A 66 1.29 1.77 -10.53
N LEU A 67 2.23 2.66 -10.27
CA LEU A 67 2.00 4.09 -10.52
C LEU A 67 1.98 4.35 -12.02
N GLY A 68 0.91 5.01 -12.47
CA GLY A 68 0.74 5.35 -13.86
C GLY A 68 0.71 4.18 -14.82
N PRO A 69 0.00 3.07 -14.50
CA PRO A 69 0.10 1.86 -15.30
C PRO A 69 -0.40 2.03 -16.74
N LYS A 70 -1.38 2.86 -16.95
CA LYS A 70 -1.93 3.02 -18.27
C LYS A 70 -1.29 4.16 -19.04
N SER A 71 -1.00 5.24 -18.36
CA SER A 71 -0.48 6.44 -19.00
C SER A 71 1.02 6.37 -19.28
N THR A 72 1.75 5.68 -18.43
CA THR A 72 3.21 5.65 -18.56
C THR A 72 3.75 4.28 -18.93
N ARG A 73 2.91 3.24 -18.89
CA ARG A 73 3.31 1.86 -19.12
C ARG A 73 4.47 1.44 -18.22
N GLY A 74 4.49 2.00 -17.01
CA GLY A 74 5.52 1.67 -16.06
C GLY A 74 6.83 2.41 -16.26
N LEU A 75 6.85 3.38 -17.13
CA LEU A 75 8.09 4.12 -17.46
C LEU A 75 8.15 5.52 -16.88
N GLY A 76 7.12 5.93 -16.16
CA GLY A 76 7.05 7.27 -15.63
C GLY A 76 6.33 8.21 -16.59
N ALA A 77 6.20 9.47 -16.20
CA ALA A 77 5.39 10.42 -16.96
C ALA A 77 6.02 10.85 -18.28
N GLY A 78 7.29 10.55 -18.49
CA GLY A 78 7.94 10.89 -19.74
C GLY A 78 8.07 12.38 -19.99
N GLY A 79 7.93 13.20 -18.97
CA GLY A 79 8.04 14.64 -19.12
C GLY A 79 6.78 15.30 -19.64
N LEU A 80 5.70 14.56 -19.79
CA LEU A 80 4.43 15.11 -20.26
C LEU A 80 3.51 15.31 -19.08
N PRO A 81 3.22 16.56 -18.69
CA PRO A 81 2.41 16.83 -17.49
C PRO A 81 1.02 16.19 -17.51
N ALA A 82 0.35 16.23 -18.66
CA ALA A 82 -0.99 15.65 -18.76
C ALA A 82 -0.98 14.15 -18.49
N VAL A 83 0.06 13.47 -18.97
CA VAL A 83 0.21 12.04 -18.75
C VAL A 83 0.44 11.78 -17.26
N GLY A 84 1.29 12.59 -16.65
CA GLY A 84 1.58 12.44 -15.23
C GLY A 84 0.35 12.68 -14.35
N GLU A 85 -0.47 13.66 -14.73
CA GLU A 85 -1.68 13.95 -13.97
C GLU A 85 -2.66 12.79 -14.03
N ALA A 86 -2.88 12.24 -15.21
CA ALA A 86 -3.80 11.13 -15.37
C ALA A 86 -3.31 9.91 -14.59
N ALA A 87 -2.02 9.65 -14.63
CA ALA A 87 -1.43 8.53 -13.89
C ALA A 87 -1.59 8.72 -12.39
N ALA A 88 -1.36 9.94 -11.92
CA ALA A 88 -1.47 10.24 -10.50
C ALA A 88 -2.90 10.06 -10.00
N GLU A 89 -3.88 10.50 -10.80
CA GLU A 89 -5.28 10.35 -10.43
C GLU A 89 -5.68 8.90 -10.30
N GLU A 90 -5.25 8.10 -11.26
CA GLU A 90 -5.57 6.68 -11.26
C GLU A 90 -5.01 5.99 -10.03
N SER A 91 -3.75 6.26 -9.71
CA SER A 91 -3.09 5.67 -8.56
C SER A 91 -3.66 6.20 -7.26
N TYR A 92 -4.04 7.46 -7.23
CA TYR A 92 -4.62 8.06 -6.05
C TYR A 92 -5.90 7.37 -5.62
N ARG A 93 -6.75 7.03 -6.59
CA ARG A 93 -8.01 6.36 -6.26
C ARG A 93 -7.79 5.00 -5.63
N GLU A 94 -6.86 4.23 -6.19
CA GLU A 94 -6.54 2.94 -5.62
C GLU A 94 -5.98 3.07 -4.21
N LEU A 95 -5.07 4.00 -4.03
CA LEU A 95 -4.43 4.22 -2.75
C LEU A 95 -5.43 4.71 -1.71
N ALA A 96 -6.31 5.62 -2.11
CA ALA A 96 -7.32 6.15 -1.21
C ALA A 96 -8.25 5.04 -0.72
N SER A 97 -8.58 4.10 -1.60
CA SER A 97 -9.42 2.97 -1.23
C SER A 97 -8.75 2.11 -0.16
N ILE A 98 -7.46 1.88 -0.31
CA ILE A 98 -6.72 1.07 0.67
C ILE A 98 -6.58 1.80 2.00
N MET A 99 -6.44 3.12 1.95
CA MET A 99 -6.26 3.92 3.16
C MET A 99 -7.55 4.21 3.90
N GLU A 100 -8.67 3.85 3.31
CA GLU A 100 -9.95 4.13 3.93
C GLU A 100 -10.03 3.52 5.33
N GLY A 101 -10.36 4.34 6.32
CA GLY A 101 -10.46 3.89 7.69
C GLY A 101 -9.13 3.80 8.43
N ALA A 102 -8.03 4.18 7.78
CA ALA A 102 -6.73 4.12 8.43
C ALA A 102 -6.61 5.20 9.49
N GLU A 103 -6.12 4.82 10.66
CA GLU A 103 -5.86 5.78 11.73
C GLU A 103 -4.45 6.33 11.65
N MET A 104 -3.57 5.60 10.99
CA MET A 104 -2.18 6.00 10.85
C MET A 104 -1.65 5.54 9.51
N VAL A 105 -0.93 6.42 8.83
CA VAL A 105 -0.33 6.09 7.55
C VAL A 105 1.13 6.47 7.61
N PHE A 106 1.99 5.50 7.35
CA PHE A 106 3.44 5.73 7.29
C PHE A 106 3.87 5.63 5.83
N LEU A 107 4.71 6.55 5.44
CA LEU A 107 5.23 6.60 4.09
C LEU A 107 6.73 6.38 4.14
N THR A 108 7.22 5.43 3.36
CA THR A 108 8.64 5.19 3.28
C THR A 108 9.09 5.28 1.84
N ALA A 109 10.18 5.97 1.60
CA ALA A 109 10.73 6.15 0.27
C ALA A 109 12.25 6.17 0.39
N GLY A 110 12.91 5.51 -0.55
CA GLY A 110 14.36 5.50 -0.55
C GLY A 110 14.91 6.81 -1.10
N MET A 111 15.95 7.32 -0.45
CA MET A 111 16.63 8.50 -0.96
C MET A 111 17.39 8.13 -2.22
N GLY A 112 17.14 8.85 -3.29
CA GLY A 112 17.78 8.59 -4.56
C GLY A 112 17.28 7.37 -5.30
N GLY A 113 16.21 6.80 -4.80
CA GLY A 113 15.64 5.62 -5.42
C GLY A 113 14.57 5.92 -6.42
#